data_710f9ecf6a9125bda8e15d889bbc6e5a
#
_entry.id   710f9ecf6a9125bda8e15d889bbc6e5a
#
_cell.length_a   1.000
_cell.length_b   1.000
_cell.length_c   1.000
_cell.angle_alpha   90.00
_cell.angle_beta   90.00
_cell.angle_gamma   90.00
#
_symmetry.space_group_name_H-M   'P 1'
#
loop_
_entity.id
_entity.type
_entity.pdbx_description
1 polymer ?
#
loop_
_entity_poly.entity_id
_entity_poly.type
_entity_poly.pdbx_seq_one_letter_code
_entity_poly.pdbx_strand_id
1 'polypeptide(L)'
;MRSRVAILAVLVLAACSDKQEPAPQPQVSAAPAAAASPSAPAAPPAEARKVEVQNALIQFDYAYPAEAAAIPALKGLFDADLDKRQREITSLAQEGRAEAKESGYDFNPYGHSTDWTVVTDLPGWLSLTASRWEFTGGAHGNPWTEALLWDKAAGARRKAEDLFVSKAALSSAIRLPFCDLLDKERAKRREAPVNRDSGDMFDECIDPVESTVILGSADKQHFTRIGVLVDPYEAGPYAEGGYEVTLPVTPAVLRAVKPEYRALFAAGR
;
A
#
# COMPACT_ATOMS: atom_id res chain seq x y z
N MET A 1 55.67 -10.31 45.27
CA MET A 1 56.53 -9.48 46.16
C MET A 1 55.75 -8.24 46.53
N ARG A 2 55.62 -8.02 47.82
CA ARG A 2 55.29 -6.80 48.57
C ARG A 2 53.87 -6.22 48.34
N SER A 3 52.88 -6.52 49.16
CA SER A 3 52.73 -6.31 50.63
C SER A 3 52.70 -4.81 51.05
N ARG A 4 51.60 -4.39 51.61
CA ARG A 4 51.33 -3.77 52.95
C ARG A 4 50.18 -2.75 52.78
N VAL A 5 49.25 -2.71 53.62
CA VAL A 5 48.82 -2.87 54.99
C VAL A 5 47.91 -1.67 55.36
N ALA A 6 46.83 -2.02 56.00
CA ALA A 6 45.76 -1.24 56.63
C ALA A 6 46.24 -0.15 57.65
N ILE A 7 45.36 0.81 57.88
CA ILE A 7 45.19 1.36 59.28
C ILE A 7 43.70 1.76 59.43
N LEU A 8 43.15 1.19 60.51
CA LEU A 8 41.89 1.50 61.19
C LEU A 8 42.12 2.67 62.14
N ALA A 9 41.22 3.62 62.25
CA ALA A 9 41.15 4.51 63.39
C ALA A 9 39.66 4.72 63.77
N VAL A 10 39.31 4.14 64.91
CA VAL A 10 38.07 4.37 65.68
C VAL A 10 38.32 5.58 66.62
N LEU A 11 37.40 6.52 66.66
CA LEU A 11 37.28 7.48 67.71
C LEU A 11 35.81 7.66 68.11
N VAL A 12 35.52 7.23 69.29
CA VAL A 12 34.29 7.47 70.06
C VAL A 12 34.45 8.77 70.85
N LEU A 13 33.46 9.64 70.81
CA LEU A 13 33.23 10.63 71.91
C LEU A 13 31.78 11.14 71.92
N ALA A 14 31.12 10.72 72.92
CA ALA A 14 30.26 11.37 73.93
C ALA A 14 29.19 12.37 73.50
N ALA A 15 28.03 12.09 74.01
CA ALA A 15 26.77 12.80 74.01
C ALA A 15 26.80 14.16 74.69
N CYS A 16 26.02 15.10 74.15
CA CYS A 16 25.33 16.15 74.92
C CYS A 16 23.95 16.35 74.37
N SER A 17 22.96 16.12 75.23
CA SER A 17 21.54 16.45 74.95
C SER A 17 21.34 17.96 75.07
N ASP A 18 20.80 18.59 74.05
CA ASP A 18 20.09 19.85 74.14
C ASP A 18 18.73 19.72 73.51
N LYS A 19 17.73 19.98 74.32
CA LYS A 19 16.33 20.07 73.89
C LYS A 19 16.16 21.33 73.09
N GLN A 20 15.93 21.18 71.79
CA GLN A 20 15.54 22.28 70.93
C GLN A 20 14.07 22.07 70.45
N GLU A 21 13.28 23.07 70.77
CA GLU A 21 11.89 23.26 70.46
C GLU A 21 11.64 23.19 68.92
N PRO A 22 10.61 22.52 68.41
CA PRO A 22 10.39 22.41 66.94
C PRO A 22 9.92 23.76 66.40
N ALA A 23 10.68 24.28 65.45
CA ALA A 23 10.28 25.41 64.59
C ALA A 23 9.07 25.09 63.75
N PRO A 24 8.19 26.06 63.47
CA PRO A 24 6.99 25.82 62.65
C PRO A 24 7.36 25.48 61.22
N GLN A 25 6.84 24.37 60.73
CA GLN A 25 6.93 23.96 59.32
C GLN A 25 6.18 24.95 58.38
N PRO A 26 6.75 25.36 57.26
CA PRO A 26 6.02 26.15 56.28
C PRO A 26 4.93 25.27 55.67
N GLN A 27 3.68 25.71 55.74
CA GLN A 27 2.55 25.14 55.02
C GLN A 27 2.82 25.27 53.53
N VAL A 28 3.04 24.14 52.86
CA VAL A 28 3.06 24.08 51.40
C VAL A 28 1.63 24.30 50.95
N SER A 29 1.40 25.49 50.42
CA SER A 29 0.12 25.81 49.74
C SER A 29 -0.03 24.86 48.56
N ALA A 30 -1.03 23.99 48.60
CA ALA A 30 -1.38 23.11 47.46
C ALA A 30 -1.71 23.99 46.27
N ALA A 31 -0.92 23.89 45.20
CA ALA A 31 -1.24 24.46 43.91
C ALA A 31 -2.59 23.89 43.41
N PRO A 32 -3.48 24.69 42.84
CA PRO A 32 -4.73 24.19 42.29
C PRO A 32 -4.41 23.17 41.20
N ALA A 33 -5.03 22.00 41.31
CA ALA A 33 -4.98 20.97 40.27
C ALA A 33 -5.40 21.61 38.92
N ALA A 34 -4.51 21.54 37.95
CA ALA A 34 -4.83 21.95 36.57
C ALA A 34 -6.05 21.18 36.14
N ALA A 35 -7.15 21.88 35.87
CA ALA A 35 -8.35 21.31 35.31
C ALA A 35 -7.98 20.65 33.98
N ALA A 36 -8.22 19.34 33.85
CA ALA A 36 -8.09 18.63 32.61
C ALA A 36 -8.98 19.32 31.56
N SER A 37 -8.35 19.86 30.52
CA SER A 37 -9.09 20.39 29.38
C SER A 37 -9.99 19.28 28.84
N PRO A 38 -11.28 19.55 28.53
CA PRO A 38 -12.14 18.55 27.95
C PRO A 38 -11.52 18.05 26.64
N SER A 39 -11.30 16.74 26.51
CA SER A 39 -10.93 16.11 25.23
C SER A 39 -11.94 16.54 24.19
N ALA A 40 -11.45 17.10 23.09
CA ALA A 40 -12.30 17.38 21.94
C ALA A 40 -13.03 16.09 21.51
N PRO A 41 -14.29 16.17 21.10
CA PRO A 41 -15.01 15.01 20.60
C PRO A 41 -14.20 14.32 19.51
N ALA A 42 -14.07 13.00 19.57
CA ALA A 42 -13.43 12.24 18.51
C ALA A 42 -14.14 12.55 17.17
N ALA A 43 -13.34 12.88 16.15
CA ALA A 43 -13.89 13.07 14.81
C ALA A 43 -14.65 11.80 14.38
N PRO A 44 -15.77 11.93 13.66
CA PRO A 44 -16.47 10.77 13.14
C PRO A 44 -15.51 9.89 12.31
N PRO A 45 -15.71 8.57 12.29
CA PRO A 45 -14.89 7.69 11.48
C PRO A 45 -14.95 8.11 10.01
N ALA A 46 -13.82 8.03 9.31
CA ALA A 46 -13.76 8.33 7.90
C ALA A 46 -14.63 7.33 7.13
N GLU A 47 -15.32 7.80 6.11
CA GLU A 47 -16.15 6.96 5.25
C GLU A 47 -15.48 6.76 3.90
N ALA A 48 -15.73 5.60 3.28
CA ALA A 48 -15.34 5.34 1.89
C ALA A 48 -16.00 6.38 0.98
N ARG A 49 -15.32 6.76 -0.10
CA ARG A 49 -15.88 7.66 -1.09
C ARG A 49 -16.24 6.89 -2.35
N LYS A 50 -17.43 7.19 -2.89
CA LYS A 50 -17.86 6.72 -4.20
C LYS A 50 -18.50 7.87 -4.96
N VAL A 51 -18.12 8.02 -6.23
CA VAL A 51 -18.69 8.99 -7.16
C VAL A 51 -19.09 8.25 -8.43
N GLU A 52 -20.33 8.40 -8.86
CA GLU A 52 -20.89 7.82 -10.07
C GLU A 52 -21.52 8.94 -10.90
N VAL A 53 -21.18 9.02 -12.17
CA VAL A 53 -21.79 9.93 -13.13
C VAL A 53 -22.16 9.14 -14.39
N GLN A 54 -23.45 9.13 -14.72
CA GLN A 54 -23.94 8.48 -15.94
C GLN A 54 -24.85 9.43 -16.71
N ASN A 55 -24.49 9.71 -17.96
CA ASN A 55 -25.26 10.53 -18.88
C ASN A 55 -24.99 10.15 -20.34
N ALA A 56 -25.55 10.89 -21.30
CA ALA A 56 -25.36 10.65 -22.73
C ALA A 56 -23.93 10.94 -23.26
N LEU A 57 -23.03 11.42 -22.40
CA LEU A 57 -21.65 11.75 -22.79
C LEU A 57 -20.64 10.81 -22.14
N ILE A 58 -20.77 10.54 -20.83
CA ILE A 58 -19.84 9.73 -20.05
C ILE A 58 -20.55 8.75 -19.12
N GLN A 59 -19.84 7.66 -18.82
CA GLN A 59 -20.03 6.75 -17.70
C GLN A 59 -18.77 6.80 -16.83
N PHE A 60 -18.88 7.36 -15.64
CA PHE A 60 -17.74 7.58 -14.76
C PHE A 60 -18.00 7.03 -13.37
N ASP A 61 -17.11 6.17 -12.91
CA ASP A 61 -17.13 5.58 -11.58
C ASP A 61 -15.76 5.76 -10.91
N TYR A 62 -15.76 6.25 -9.67
CA TYR A 62 -14.54 6.38 -8.89
C TYR A 62 -14.80 6.07 -7.42
N ALA A 63 -14.07 5.10 -6.87
CA ALA A 63 -14.21 4.73 -5.46
C ALA A 63 -12.84 4.56 -4.77
N TYR A 64 -12.81 4.88 -3.46
CA TYR A 64 -11.70 4.54 -2.58
C TYR A 64 -12.17 4.25 -1.16
N PRO A 65 -11.43 3.37 -0.42
CA PRO A 65 -11.88 2.84 0.86
C PRO A 65 -11.72 3.85 2.01
N ALA A 66 -12.40 3.57 3.12
CA ALA A 66 -12.39 4.38 4.34
C ALA A 66 -10.99 4.52 4.95
N GLU A 67 -10.16 3.50 4.87
CA GLU A 67 -8.77 3.50 5.34
C GLU A 67 -7.92 4.55 4.62
N ALA A 68 -8.15 4.74 3.33
CA ALA A 68 -7.50 5.80 2.55
C ALA A 68 -8.08 7.18 2.88
N ALA A 69 -9.41 7.27 3.04
CA ALA A 69 -10.10 8.50 3.43
C ALA A 69 -9.68 8.99 4.84
N ALA A 70 -9.30 8.08 5.73
CA ALA A 70 -8.83 8.39 7.08
C ALA A 70 -7.46 9.09 7.10
N ILE A 71 -6.71 9.07 6.00
CA ILE A 71 -5.40 9.72 5.87
C ILE A 71 -5.56 10.99 5.01
N PRO A 72 -5.57 12.20 5.59
CA PRO A 72 -5.91 13.43 4.86
C PRO A 72 -5.07 13.68 3.60
N ALA A 73 -3.77 13.39 3.65
CA ALA A 73 -2.88 13.55 2.50
C ALA A 73 -3.21 12.55 1.38
N LEU A 74 -3.51 11.30 1.72
CA LEU A 74 -3.90 10.27 0.75
C LEU A 74 -5.29 10.54 0.16
N LYS A 75 -6.24 10.96 1.02
CA LYS A 75 -7.56 11.43 0.57
C LYS A 75 -7.42 12.55 -0.46
N GLY A 76 -6.57 13.55 -0.18
CA GLY A 76 -6.33 14.66 -1.10
C GLY A 76 -5.75 14.20 -2.45
N LEU A 77 -4.87 13.19 -2.45
CA LEU A 77 -4.36 12.58 -3.69
C LEU A 77 -5.47 11.92 -4.50
N PHE A 78 -6.35 11.15 -3.86
CA PHE A 78 -7.44 10.48 -4.55
C PHE A 78 -8.53 11.44 -5.03
N ASP A 79 -8.86 12.47 -4.25
CA ASP A 79 -9.78 13.51 -4.69
C ASP A 79 -9.25 14.25 -5.91
N ALA A 80 -7.97 14.58 -5.94
CA ALA A 80 -7.32 15.21 -7.08
C ALA A 80 -7.27 14.31 -8.33
N ASP A 81 -6.99 13.00 -8.15
CA ASP A 81 -7.03 12.02 -9.25
C ASP A 81 -8.46 11.85 -9.78
N LEU A 82 -9.47 11.73 -8.91
CA LEU A 82 -10.89 11.69 -9.27
C LEU A 82 -11.27 12.89 -10.16
N ASP A 83 -11.00 14.08 -9.68
CA ASP A 83 -11.33 15.32 -10.40
C ASP A 83 -10.62 15.41 -11.75
N LYS A 84 -9.36 14.96 -11.81
CA LYS A 84 -8.56 14.90 -13.02
C LYS A 84 -9.18 13.92 -14.03
N ARG A 85 -9.45 12.67 -13.60
CA ARG A 85 -10.00 11.63 -14.50
C ARG A 85 -11.37 12.01 -15.03
N GLN A 86 -12.23 12.58 -14.18
CA GLN A 86 -13.55 13.03 -14.62
C GLN A 86 -13.46 14.14 -15.68
N ARG A 87 -12.55 15.10 -15.51
CA ARG A 87 -12.33 16.14 -16.52
C ARG A 87 -11.77 15.57 -17.82
N GLU A 88 -10.78 14.67 -17.73
CA GLU A 88 -10.14 14.06 -18.90
C GLU A 88 -11.15 13.28 -19.75
N ILE A 89 -11.92 12.35 -19.12
CA ILE A 89 -12.90 11.55 -19.88
C ILE A 89 -14.02 12.43 -20.45
N THR A 90 -14.42 13.49 -19.75
CA THR A 90 -15.42 14.43 -20.23
C THR A 90 -14.95 15.19 -21.48
N SER A 91 -13.69 15.67 -21.46
CA SER A 91 -13.10 16.35 -22.63
C SER A 91 -13.00 15.44 -23.84
N LEU A 92 -12.42 14.23 -23.63
CA LEU A 92 -12.31 13.22 -24.69
C LEU A 92 -13.68 12.83 -25.28
N ALA A 93 -14.70 12.69 -24.43
CA ALA A 93 -16.04 12.36 -24.88
C ALA A 93 -16.71 13.49 -25.67
N GLN A 94 -16.45 14.76 -25.33
CA GLN A 94 -16.92 15.91 -26.11
C GLN A 94 -16.30 15.93 -27.51
N GLU A 95 -14.99 15.68 -27.59
CA GLU A 95 -14.26 15.61 -28.85
C GLU A 95 -14.76 14.43 -29.70
N GLY A 96 -14.85 13.23 -29.13
CA GLY A 96 -15.34 12.05 -29.84
C GLY A 96 -16.79 12.17 -30.30
N ARG A 97 -17.65 12.83 -29.53
CA ARG A 97 -19.02 13.10 -29.96
C ARG A 97 -19.11 14.11 -31.12
N ALA A 98 -18.21 15.10 -31.13
CA ALA A 98 -18.13 16.05 -32.23
C ALA A 98 -17.68 15.35 -33.52
N GLU A 99 -16.64 14.51 -33.41
CA GLU A 99 -16.12 13.69 -34.54
C GLU A 99 -17.18 12.72 -35.07
N ALA A 100 -17.90 12.03 -34.19
CA ALA A 100 -18.97 11.11 -34.57
C ALA A 100 -20.06 11.84 -35.39
N LYS A 101 -20.45 13.05 -34.93
CA LYS A 101 -21.43 13.89 -35.63
C LYS A 101 -20.93 14.32 -37.02
N GLU A 102 -19.68 14.72 -37.14
CA GLU A 102 -19.07 15.15 -38.41
C GLU A 102 -18.94 13.97 -39.39
N SER A 103 -18.55 12.81 -38.87
CA SER A 103 -18.35 11.59 -39.67
C SER A 103 -19.62 10.76 -39.89
N GLY A 104 -20.74 11.12 -39.26
CA GLY A 104 -22.06 10.50 -39.50
C GLY A 104 -22.24 9.14 -38.86
N TYR A 105 -21.56 8.82 -37.76
CA TYR A 105 -21.79 7.60 -36.97
C TYR A 105 -22.33 7.89 -35.58
N ASP A 106 -22.91 6.85 -34.94
CA ASP A 106 -23.47 6.99 -33.60
C ASP A 106 -22.37 7.07 -32.55
N PHE A 107 -22.47 8.06 -31.65
CA PHE A 107 -21.58 8.21 -30.50
C PHE A 107 -22.02 7.31 -29.34
N ASN A 108 -21.12 6.47 -28.86
CA ASN A 108 -21.28 5.75 -27.60
C ASN A 108 -20.65 6.53 -26.45
N PRO A 109 -21.31 6.67 -25.29
CA PRO A 109 -20.71 7.37 -24.14
C PRO A 109 -19.34 6.78 -23.76
N TYR A 110 -18.36 7.66 -23.54
CA TYR A 110 -17.05 7.23 -23.07
C TYR A 110 -17.13 6.85 -21.59
N GLY A 111 -16.30 5.92 -21.18
CA GLY A 111 -16.32 5.35 -19.83
C GLY A 111 -14.98 5.41 -19.13
N HIS A 112 -15.01 5.65 -17.83
CA HIS A 112 -13.85 5.49 -16.94
C HIS A 112 -14.30 4.93 -15.61
N SER A 113 -13.61 3.89 -15.12
CA SER A 113 -13.80 3.43 -13.75
C SER A 113 -12.47 3.32 -13.02
N THR A 114 -12.50 3.58 -11.71
CA THR A 114 -11.39 3.37 -10.77
C THR A 114 -11.98 2.88 -9.46
N ASP A 115 -11.55 1.71 -9.02
CA ASP A 115 -11.93 1.14 -7.72
C ASP A 115 -10.69 0.79 -6.91
N TRP A 116 -10.38 1.63 -5.90
CA TRP A 116 -9.29 1.40 -4.97
C TRP A 116 -9.70 0.49 -3.84
N THR A 117 -8.94 -0.55 -3.59
CA THR A 117 -9.17 -1.52 -2.51
C THR A 117 -7.94 -1.68 -1.63
N VAL A 118 -8.17 -2.07 -0.36
CA VAL A 118 -7.09 -2.35 0.59
C VAL A 118 -6.56 -3.75 0.34
N VAL A 119 -5.26 -3.85 0.03
CA VAL A 119 -4.53 -5.13 -0.01
C VAL A 119 -4.14 -5.53 1.41
N THR A 120 -3.55 -4.60 2.16
CA THR A 120 -3.27 -4.77 3.59
C THR A 120 -3.07 -3.43 4.28
N ASP A 121 -3.52 -3.35 5.52
CA ASP A 121 -3.29 -2.22 6.43
C ASP A 121 -2.42 -2.69 7.60
N LEU A 122 -1.20 -2.15 7.68
CA LEU A 122 -0.23 -2.39 8.74
C LEU A 122 -0.03 -1.10 9.57
N PRO A 123 0.51 -1.18 10.79
CA PRO A 123 0.68 0.00 11.65
C PRO A 123 1.42 1.16 10.98
N GLY A 124 2.43 0.88 10.15
CA GLY A 124 3.23 1.90 9.46
C GLY A 124 2.94 2.03 7.96
N TRP A 125 2.13 1.16 7.37
CA TRP A 125 1.96 1.04 5.92
C TRP A 125 0.54 0.71 5.53
N LEU A 126 0.07 1.30 4.42
CA LEU A 126 -1.18 0.93 3.78
C LEU A 126 -0.88 0.55 2.32
N SER A 127 -1.13 -0.70 1.98
CA SER A 127 -0.99 -1.22 0.61
C SER A 127 -2.37 -1.23 -0.05
N LEU A 128 -2.46 -0.60 -1.20
CA LEU A 128 -3.68 -0.44 -1.98
C LEU A 128 -3.44 -0.90 -3.42
N THR A 129 -4.49 -1.39 -4.05
CA THR A 129 -4.56 -1.63 -5.49
C THR A 129 -5.81 -0.98 -6.07
N ALA A 130 -5.74 -0.55 -7.33
CA ALA A 130 -6.90 -0.11 -8.08
C ALA A 130 -7.13 -1.00 -9.28
N SER A 131 -8.39 -1.39 -9.49
CA SER A 131 -8.88 -1.83 -10.78
C SER A 131 -9.31 -0.60 -11.55
N ARG A 132 -8.76 -0.43 -12.75
CA ARG A 132 -9.08 0.68 -13.64
C ARG A 132 -9.61 0.15 -14.96
N TRP A 133 -10.46 0.93 -15.60
CA TRP A 133 -10.99 0.62 -16.93
C TRP A 133 -11.30 1.92 -17.65
N GLU A 134 -11.04 1.95 -18.96
CA GLU A 134 -11.37 3.09 -19.79
C GLU A 134 -11.89 2.64 -21.16
N PHE A 135 -12.93 3.32 -21.64
CA PHE A 135 -13.50 3.16 -22.97
C PHE A 135 -13.63 4.52 -23.64
N THR A 136 -12.96 4.70 -24.74
CA THR A 136 -12.98 5.90 -25.57
C THR A 136 -13.38 5.58 -27.02
N GLY A 137 -14.25 4.59 -27.19
CA GLY A 137 -14.67 4.08 -28.49
C GLY A 137 -13.96 2.77 -28.86
N GLY A 138 -14.35 2.19 -29.98
CA GLY A 138 -13.83 0.92 -30.46
C GLY A 138 -14.64 -0.30 -29.99
N ALA A 139 -14.02 -1.49 -30.03
CA ALA A 139 -14.70 -2.77 -29.78
C ALA A 139 -14.90 -3.08 -28.29
N HIS A 140 -14.00 -2.64 -27.43
CA HIS A 140 -14.04 -2.88 -25.98
C HIS A 140 -13.24 -1.81 -25.22
N GLY A 141 -13.45 -1.72 -23.91
CA GLY A 141 -12.61 -0.90 -23.04
C GLY A 141 -11.32 -1.63 -22.65
N ASN A 142 -10.40 -0.87 -22.09
CA ASN A 142 -9.09 -1.34 -21.67
C ASN A 142 -9.03 -1.36 -20.13
N PRO A 143 -8.99 -2.52 -19.48
CA PRO A 143 -8.74 -2.65 -18.07
C PRO A 143 -7.22 -2.62 -17.78
N TRP A 144 -6.84 -2.07 -16.65
CA TRP A 144 -5.48 -2.18 -16.09
C TRP A 144 -5.50 -2.08 -14.57
N THR A 145 -4.40 -2.42 -13.95
CA THR A 145 -4.23 -2.36 -12.49
C THR A 145 -3.22 -1.28 -12.11
N GLU A 146 -3.40 -0.70 -10.93
CA GLU A 146 -2.44 0.22 -10.33
C GLU A 146 -2.21 -0.15 -8.86
N ALA A 147 -0.98 0.04 -8.36
CA ALA A 147 -0.66 -0.15 -6.96
C ALA A 147 -0.18 1.14 -6.30
N LEU A 148 -0.50 1.30 -5.03
CA LEU A 148 -0.03 2.37 -4.19
C LEU A 148 0.36 1.81 -2.83
N LEU A 149 1.59 2.02 -2.43
CA LEU A 149 2.07 1.74 -1.09
C LEU A 149 2.24 3.07 -0.36
N TRP A 150 1.48 3.27 0.73
CA TRP A 150 1.54 4.47 1.53
C TRP A 150 2.39 4.27 2.77
N ASP A 151 3.47 5.03 2.89
CA ASP A 151 4.29 5.13 4.08
C ASP A 151 3.61 6.11 5.04
N LYS A 152 2.96 5.58 6.10
CA LYS A 152 2.18 6.40 7.04
C LYS A 152 3.07 7.33 7.86
N ALA A 153 4.31 6.92 8.17
CA ALA A 153 5.25 7.71 8.94
C ALA A 153 5.82 8.87 8.13
N ALA A 154 6.17 8.62 6.86
CA ALA A 154 6.67 9.65 5.96
C ALA A 154 5.55 10.49 5.34
N GLY A 155 4.27 10.05 5.43
CA GLY A 155 3.16 10.69 4.73
C GLY A 155 3.35 10.69 3.20
N ALA A 156 3.90 9.63 2.63
CA ALA A 156 4.38 9.62 1.25
C ALA A 156 3.96 8.35 0.50
N ARG A 157 3.68 8.53 -0.80
CA ARG A 157 3.47 7.44 -1.75
C ARG A 157 4.80 6.77 -2.08
N ARG A 158 4.78 5.42 -2.13
CA ARG A 158 5.88 4.56 -2.58
C ARG A 158 5.35 3.56 -3.60
N LYS A 159 6.25 2.94 -4.34
CA LYS A 159 5.99 1.70 -5.06
C LYS A 159 6.44 0.51 -4.21
N ALA A 160 5.85 -0.67 -4.41
CA ALA A 160 6.28 -1.89 -3.71
C ALA A 160 7.78 -2.17 -3.95
N GLU A 161 8.25 -1.96 -5.18
CA GLU A 161 9.63 -2.20 -5.61
C GLU A 161 10.64 -1.26 -4.93
N ASP A 162 10.20 -0.09 -4.44
CA ASP A 162 11.07 0.85 -3.74
C ASP A 162 11.65 0.29 -2.44
N LEU A 163 11.01 -0.75 -1.87
CA LEU A 163 11.46 -1.42 -0.66
C LEU A 163 12.59 -2.45 -0.92
N PHE A 164 12.87 -2.74 -2.19
CA PHE A 164 13.87 -3.73 -2.59
C PHE A 164 15.16 -3.05 -3.07
N VAL A 165 16.26 -3.77 -3.00
CA VAL A 165 17.59 -3.30 -3.43
C VAL A 165 17.56 -2.83 -4.89
N SER A 166 16.85 -3.58 -5.74
CA SER A 166 16.55 -3.21 -7.12
C SER A 166 15.36 -4.02 -7.66
N LYS A 167 14.73 -3.57 -8.74
CA LYS A 167 13.75 -4.36 -9.49
C LYS A 167 14.33 -5.72 -9.91
N ALA A 168 15.56 -5.74 -10.40
CA ALA A 168 16.23 -6.97 -10.82
C ALA A 168 16.44 -7.96 -9.66
N ALA A 169 16.74 -7.46 -8.44
CA ALA A 169 16.87 -8.32 -7.26
C ALA A 169 15.52 -8.95 -6.87
N LEU A 170 14.44 -8.18 -6.93
CA LEU A 170 13.09 -8.69 -6.71
C LEU A 170 12.71 -9.70 -7.78
N SER A 171 12.87 -9.36 -9.07
CA SER A 171 12.60 -10.26 -10.19
C SER A 171 13.33 -11.58 -10.03
N SER A 172 14.63 -11.55 -9.75
CA SER A 172 15.43 -12.77 -9.53
C SER A 172 14.93 -13.63 -8.37
N ALA A 173 14.35 -12.99 -7.33
CA ALA A 173 13.84 -13.70 -6.16
C ALA A 173 12.50 -14.39 -6.39
N ILE A 174 11.68 -13.87 -7.32
CA ILE A 174 10.28 -14.33 -7.50
C ILE A 174 9.97 -14.92 -8.88
N ARG A 175 10.79 -14.68 -9.92
CA ARG A 175 10.46 -15.01 -11.31
C ARG A 175 10.14 -16.49 -11.52
N LEU A 176 10.99 -17.41 -11.05
CA LEU A 176 10.74 -18.84 -11.27
C LEU A 176 9.42 -19.31 -10.63
N PRO A 177 9.18 -19.11 -9.32
CA PRO A 177 7.91 -19.51 -8.72
C PRO A 177 6.71 -18.73 -9.29
N PHE A 178 6.90 -17.48 -9.71
CA PHE A 178 5.86 -16.71 -10.39
C PHE A 178 5.46 -17.37 -11.71
N CYS A 179 6.41 -17.70 -12.59
CA CYS A 179 6.11 -18.31 -13.87
C CYS A 179 5.45 -19.68 -13.72
N ASP A 180 5.86 -20.47 -12.71
CA ASP A 180 5.23 -21.76 -12.44
C ASP A 180 3.77 -21.64 -11.98
N LEU A 181 3.43 -20.59 -11.25
CA LEU A 181 2.04 -20.30 -10.85
C LEU A 181 1.23 -19.68 -11.99
N LEU A 182 1.84 -18.77 -12.75
CA LEU A 182 1.20 -18.17 -13.93
C LEU A 182 0.82 -19.25 -14.96
N ASP A 183 1.73 -20.20 -15.23
CA ASP A 183 1.43 -21.28 -16.18
C ASP A 183 0.33 -22.22 -15.67
N LYS A 184 0.21 -22.42 -14.37
CA LYS A 184 -0.92 -23.17 -13.80
C LYS A 184 -2.26 -22.45 -14.04
N GLU A 185 -2.29 -21.12 -13.88
CA GLU A 185 -3.49 -20.34 -14.16
C GLU A 185 -3.80 -20.28 -15.65
N ARG A 186 -2.77 -20.13 -16.51
CA ARG A 186 -2.93 -20.22 -17.97
C ARG A 186 -3.49 -21.59 -18.38
N ALA A 187 -2.87 -22.68 -17.91
CA ALA A 187 -3.30 -24.03 -18.22
C ALA A 187 -4.76 -24.30 -17.81
N LYS A 188 -5.16 -23.77 -16.64
CA LYS A 188 -6.53 -23.87 -16.15
C LYS A 188 -7.53 -23.14 -17.05
N ARG A 189 -7.20 -21.92 -17.50
CA ARG A 189 -8.08 -21.13 -18.37
C ARG A 189 -8.16 -21.66 -19.79
N ARG A 190 -7.03 -22.19 -20.31
CA ARG A 190 -6.90 -22.72 -21.68
C ARG A 190 -7.29 -24.19 -21.78
N GLU A 191 -7.52 -24.88 -20.66
CA GLU A 191 -7.76 -26.33 -20.58
C GLU A 191 -6.66 -27.15 -21.28
N ALA A 192 -5.44 -26.60 -21.34
CA ALA A 192 -4.27 -27.18 -22.01
C ALA A 192 -2.98 -26.81 -21.28
N PRO A 193 -1.95 -27.68 -21.27
CA PRO A 193 -0.65 -27.35 -20.68
C PRO A 193 0.04 -26.23 -21.46
N VAL A 194 0.75 -25.35 -20.74
CA VAL A 194 1.57 -24.30 -21.33
C VAL A 194 2.91 -24.89 -21.77
N ASN A 195 3.33 -24.55 -22.98
CA ASN A 195 4.64 -24.93 -23.51
C ASN A 195 5.49 -23.67 -23.71
N ARG A 196 6.38 -23.37 -22.78
CA ARG A 196 7.28 -22.19 -22.86
C ARG A 196 8.20 -22.17 -24.08
N ASP A 197 8.38 -23.32 -24.74
CA ASP A 197 9.20 -23.47 -25.95
C ASP A 197 8.37 -23.47 -27.23
N SER A 198 7.08 -23.08 -27.16
CA SER A 198 6.17 -23.06 -28.33
C SER A 198 6.53 -21.96 -29.34
N GLY A 199 7.24 -20.91 -28.93
CA GLY A 199 7.44 -19.70 -29.70
C GLY A 199 6.26 -18.72 -29.68
N ASP A 200 5.18 -19.04 -28.96
CA ASP A 200 4.08 -18.13 -28.69
C ASP A 200 4.47 -17.20 -27.55
N MET A 201 4.38 -15.87 -27.79
CA MET A 201 4.70 -14.86 -26.79
C MET A 201 3.85 -14.97 -25.52
N PHE A 202 2.64 -15.52 -25.62
CA PHE A 202 1.76 -15.73 -24.47
C PHE A 202 2.06 -17.00 -23.68
N ASP A 203 2.99 -17.84 -24.14
CA ASP A 203 3.50 -18.98 -23.40
C ASP A 203 4.80 -18.66 -22.66
N GLU A 204 5.46 -17.56 -23.00
CA GLU A 204 6.71 -17.14 -22.36
C GLU A 204 6.52 -16.76 -20.89
N CYS A 205 7.60 -16.95 -20.12
CA CYS A 205 7.70 -16.47 -18.74
C CYS A 205 8.06 -14.98 -18.75
N ILE A 206 7.08 -14.14 -18.51
CA ILE A 206 7.27 -12.68 -18.42
C ILE A 206 8.06 -12.27 -17.18
N ASP A 207 8.58 -11.05 -17.14
CA ASP A 207 9.21 -10.52 -15.94
C ASP A 207 8.14 -9.98 -14.96
N PRO A 208 7.98 -10.58 -13.76
CA PRO A 208 6.94 -10.19 -12.81
C PRO A 208 7.02 -8.74 -12.31
N VAL A 209 8.18 -8.09 -12.41
CA VAL A 209 8.35 -6.70 -11.95
C VAL A 209 8.04 -5.66 -13.03
N GLU A 210 7.70 -6.09 -14.23
CA GLU A 210 7.14 -5.21 -15.27
C GLU A 210 5.60 -5.14 -15.17
N SER A 211 4.96 -6.09 -14.47
CA SER A 211 3.55 -6.04 -14.08
C SER A 211 3.36 -5.30 -12.75
N THR A 212 2.12 -5.13 -12.31
CA THR A 212 1.82 -4.42 -11.06
C THR A 212 2.13 -5.28 -9.84
N VAL A 213 3.10 -4.85 -9.03
CA VAL A 213 3.49 -5.54 -7.78
C VAL A 213 2.79 -4.92 -6.58
N ILE A 214 2.21 -5.78 -5.73
CA ILE A 214 1.57 -5.40 -4.47
C ILE A 214 2.16 -6.18 -3.29
N LEU A 215 2.11 -5.59 -2.10
CA LEU A 215 2.58 -6.23 -0.87
C LEU A 215 1.39 -6.55 0.02
N GLY A 216 1.27 -7.82 0.39
CA GLY A 216 0.21 -8.36 1.23
C GLY A 216 0.71 -8.88 2.57
N SER A 217 -0.20 -9.09 3.49
CA SER A 217 0.06 -9.62 4.83
C SER A 217 -0.92 -10.73 5.19
N ALA A 218 -0.40 -11.80 5.80
CA ALA A 218 -1.21 -12.84 6.42
C ALA A 218 -1.31 -12.69 7.94
N ASP A 219 -0.38 -11.96 8.57
CA ASP A 219 -0.29 -11.78 10.03
C ASP A 219 -0.73 -10.39 10.51
N LYS A 220 -1.02 -9.46 9.58
CA LYS A 220 -1.37 -8.05 9.82
C LYS A 220 -0.29 -7.25 10.58
N GLN A 221 0.93 -7.72 10.57
CA GLN A 221 2.09 -7.09 11.22
C GLN A 221 3.25 -6.87 10.24
N HIS A 222 3.45 -7.81 9.30
CA HIS A 222 4.54 -7.79 8.34
C HIS A 222 4.03 -8.04 6.93
N PHE A 223 4.77 -7.61 5.93
CA PHE A 223 4.58 -8.08 4.57
C PHE A 223 5.06 -9.52 4.47
N THR A 224 4.13 -10.43 4.25
CA THR A 224 4.37 -11.87 4.17
C THR A 224 4.08 -12.45 2.80
N ARG A 225 3.50 -11.63 1.90
CA ARG A 225 3.09 -12.02 0.54
C ARG A 225 3.46 -10.94 -0.46
N ILE A 226 3.76 -11.36 -1.68
CA ILE A 226 3.93 -10.51 -2.86
C ILE A 226 2.86 -10.93 -3.85
N GLY A 227 1.99 -10.01 -4.25
CA GLY A 227 1.07 -10.19 -5.36
C GLY A 227 1.64 -9.58 -6.62
N VAL A 228 1.43 -10.24 -7.75
CA VAL A 228 1.73 -9.73 -9.09
C VAL A 228 0.42 -9.75 -9.86
N LEU A 229 -0.05 -8.58 -10.26
CA LEU A 229 -1.25 -8.37 -11.05
C LEU A 229 -0.80 -8.14 -12.49
N VAL A 230 -1.15 -9.07 -13.35
CA VAL A 230 -0.78 -9.09 -14.77
C VAL A 230 -1.98 -8.65 -15.57
N ASP A 231 -1.86 -7.56 -16.29
CA ASP A 231 -2.96 -7.01 -17.07
C ASP A 231 -3.23 -7.83 -18.35
N PRO A 232 -4.42 -7.72 -18.96
CA PRO A 232 -4.71 -8.36 -20.24
C PRO A 232 -3.67 -7.98 -21.29
N TYR A 233 -3.33 -8.92 -22.17
CA TYR A 233 -2.29 -8.85 -23.20
C TYR A 233 -0.84 -8.97 -22.70
N GLU A 234 -0.56 -8.91 -21.39
CA GLU A 234 0.80 -9.11 -20.89
C GLU A 234 1.21 -10.60 -20.89
N ALA A 235 0.26 -11.49 -20.55
CA ALA A 235 0.54 -12.92 -20.43
C ALA A 235 -0.48 -13.84 -21.10
N GLY A 236 -1.40 -13.28 -21.87
CA GLY A 236 -2.46 -13.98 -22.59
C GLY A 236 -3.27 -13.01 -23.43
N PRO A 237 -4.08 -13.51 -24.38
CA PRO A 237 -4.97 -12.66 -25.17
C PRO A 237 -6.03 -11.99 -24.27
N TYR A 238 -6.64 -10.91 -24.78
CA TYR A 238 -7.66 -10.15 -24.03
C TYR A 238 -8.78 -11.02 -23.46
N ALA A 239 -9.20 -12.04 -24.22
CA ALA A 239 -10.28 -12.94 -23.81
C ALA A 239 -9.95 -13.76 -22.54
N GLU A 240 -8.67 -13.94 -22.21
CA GLU A 240 -8.26 -14.59 -20.96
C GLU A 240 -8.34 -13.64 -19.75
N GLY A 241 -8.42 -12.33 -19.97
CA GLY A 241 -8.38 -11.32 -18.91
C GLY A 241 -6.99 -11.19 -18.27
N GLY A 242 -6.94 -10.52 -17.13
CA GLY A 242 -5.71 -10.41 -16.33
C GLY A 242 -5.47 -11.64 -15.44
N TYR A 243 -4.24 -11.79 -14.95
CA TYR A 243 -3.88 -12.83 -13.99
C TYR A 243 -3.45 -12.23 -12.66
N GLU A 244 -3.74 -12.92 -11.57
CA GLU A 244 -3.21 -12.59 -10.24
C GLU A 244 -2.41 -13.77 -9.71
N VAL A 245 -1.16 -13.52 -9.36
CA VAL A 245 -0.25 -14.51 -8.79
C VAL A 245 0.22 -14.02 -7.42
N THR A 246 -0.11 -14.76 -6.38
CA THR A 246 0.34 -14.49 -5.02
C THR A 246 1.46 -15.43 -4.60
N LEU A 247 2.57 -14.87 -4.14
CA LEU A 247 3.78 -15.55 -3.72
C LEU A 247 4.04 -15.32 -2.22
N PRO A 248 4.53 -16.31 -1.47
CA PRO A 248 5.00 -16.07 -0.11
C PRO A 248 6.33 -15.30 -0.13
N VAL A 249 6.57 -14.50 0.90
CA VAL A 249 7.90 -13.95 1.18
C VAL A 249 8.83 -15.09 1.59
N THR A 250 9.83 -15.38 0.77
CA THR A 250 10.81 -16.44 0.97
C THR A 250 12.15 -15.87 1.48
N PRO A 251 13.10 -16.73 1.93
CA PRO A 251 14.45 -16.25 2.23
C PRO A 251 15.15 -15.54 1.05
N ALA A 252 14.81 -15.88 -0.20
CA ALA A 252 15.32 -15.20 -1.38
C ALA A 252 14.77 -13.78 -1.47
N VAL A 253 13.46 -13.61 -1.25
CA VAL A 253 12.81 -12.30 -1.20
C VAL A 253 13.38 -11.45 -0.06
N LEU A 254 13.55 -12.00 1.15
CA LEU A 254 14.13 -11.28 2.30
C LEU A 254 15.54 -10.76 2.02
N ARG A 255 16.35 -11.48 1.23
CA ARG A 255 17.69 -11.02 0.80
C ARG A 255 17.60 -9.86 -0.20
N ALA A 256 16.55 -9.80 -1.00
CA ALA A 256 16.34 -8.73 -1.98
C ALA A 256 15.78 -7.44 -1.34
N VAL A 257 15.25 -7.49 -0.12
CA VAL A 257 14.75 -6.31 0.62
C VAL A 257 15.92 -5.44 1.07
N LYS A 258 15.80 -4.11 0.92
CA LYS A 258 16.75 -3.14 1.45
C LYS A 258 16.91 -3.30 2.98
N PRO A 259 18.12 -3.13 3.54
CA PRO A 259 18.37 -3.32 4.97
C PRO A 259 17.41 -2.55 5.88
N GLU A 260 17.10 -1.30 5.53
CA GLU A 260 16.22 -0.39 6.31
C GLU A 260 14.77 -0.84 6.37
N TYR A 261 14.31 -1.63 5.39
CA TYR A 261 12.93 -2.16 5.33
C TYR A 261 12.81 -3.62 5.77
N ARG A 262 13.93 -4.28 6.10
CA ARG A 262 13.94 -5.72 6.36
C ARG A 262 13.03 -6.13 7.52
N ALA A 263 12.92 -5.29 8.54
CA ALA A 263 12.04 -5.52 9.69
C ALA A 263 10.53 -5.47 9.34
N LEU A 264 10.17 -4.94 8.18
CA LEU A 264 8.78 -4.89 7.71
C LEU A 264 8.32 -6.21 7.09
N PHE A 265 9.25 -7.13 6.81
CA PHE A 265 8.96 -8.38 6.12
C PHE A 265 9.17 -9.58 7.05
N ALA A 266 8.31 -10.57 6.90
CA ALA A 266 8.47 -11.88 7.54
C ALA A 266 8.21 -13.00 6.52
N ALA A 267 8.78 -14.19 6.76
CA ALA A 267 8.55 -15.34 5.89
C ALA A 267 7.08 -15.68 5.84
N GLY A 268 6.51 -15.77 4.64
CA GLY A 268 5.15 -16.23 4.37
C GLY A 268 5.06 -17.76 4.43
N ARG A 269 3.87 -18.22 4.76
CA ARG A 269 3.50 -19.64 4.69
C ARG A 269 2.55 -19.88 3.54
#